data_f092012a765e4192ab24a51ddb9c6b56
#
_entry.id   f092012a765e4192ab24a51ddb9c6b56
#
_cell.length_a   1.000
_cell.length_b   1.000
_cell.length_c   1.000
_cell.angle_alpha   90.00
_cell.angle_beta   90.00
_cell.angle_gamma   90.00
#
_symmetry.space_group_name_H-M   'P 1'
#
loop_
_entity.id
_entity.type
_entity.pdbx_description
1 polymer ?
#
loop_
_entity_poly.entity_id
_entity_poly.type
_entity_poly.pdbx_seq_one_letter_code
_entity_poly.pdbx_strand_id
1 'polypeptide(L)'
;MPAVDKRQNIENIYPLSPMQQGMLFHTLLTPQAGVYVPQVCLNLEGKLDVNAMQTAWQEVIRNHAALRSAFYWEQRDKPFQVVFRQVEFPWTFLDWRELSYKEQQARLEE
;
A
#
# COMPACT_ATOMS: atom_id res chain seq x y z
N MET A 1 -24.73 -0.45 -2.18
CA MET A 1 -23.98 -1.40 -2.97
C MET A 1 -23.81 -2.70 -2.20
N PRO A 2 -24.14 -3.82 -2.83
CA PRO A 2 -23.89 -5.08 -2.16
C PRO A 2 -22.39 -5.23 -1.94
N ALA A 3 -22.01 -5.79 -0.81
CA ALA A 3 -20.63 -6.08 -0.53
C ALA A 3 -20.11 -7.06 -1.59
N VAL A 4 -18.94 -6.76 -2.15
CA VAL A 4 -18.29 -7.66 -3.10
C VAL A 4 -17.91 -8.93 -2.35
N ASP A 5 -18.31 -10.08 -2.86
CA ASP A 5 -17.87 -11.35 -2.31
C ASP A 5 -16.35 -11.40 -2.40
N LYS A 6 -15.68 -11.56 -1.26
CA LYS A 6 -14.22 -11.59 -1.21
C LYS A 6 -13.64 -12.69 -2.10
N ARG A 7 -14.36 -13.80 -2.24
CA ARG A 7 -13.90 -14.91 -3.09
C ARG A 7 -13.90 -14.51 -4.57
N GLN A 8 -14.88 -13.73 -5.00
CA GLN A 8 -14.95 -13.27 -6.39
C GLN A 8 -13.88 -12.26 -6.71
N ASN A 9 -13.34 -11.59 -5.70
CA ASN A 9 -12.28 -10.60 -5.87
C ASN A 9 -10.88 -11.23 -5.88
N ILE A 10 -10.76 -12.53 -5.72
CA ILE A 10 -9.48 -13.22 -5.76
C ILE A 10 -9.13 -13.55 -7.21
N GLU A 11 -7.99 -13.01 -7.67
CA GLU A 11 -7.47 -13.31 -8.99
C GLU A 11 -6.56 -14.53 -8.97
N ASN A 12 -5.67 -14.61 -7.98
CA ASN A 12 -4.73 -15.71 -7.83
C ASN A 12 -4.30 -15.89 -6.38
N ILE A 13 -3.80 -17.08 -6.07
CA ILE A 13 -3.22 -17.41 -4.78
C ILE A 13 -1.88 -18.07 -5.05
N TYR A 14 -0.82 -17.58 -4.41
CA TYR A 14 0.54 -18.09 -4.58
C TYR A 14 1.20 -18.38 -3.23
N PRO A 15 2.12 -19.36 -3.17
CA PRO A 15 3.02 -19.42 -2.03
C PRO A 15 3.95 -18.20 -2.04
N LEU A 16 4.57 -17.92 -0.91
CA LEU A 16 5.55 -16.84 -0.86
C LEU A 16 6.86 -17.32 -1.49
N SER A 17 7.57 -16.39 -2.18
CA SER A 17 8.95 -16.65 -2.59
C SER A 17 9.85 -16.75 -1.35
N PRO A 18 11.03 -17.36 -1.46
CA PRO A 18 11.98 -17.40 -0.33
C PRO A 18 12.31 -16.01 0.22
N MET A 19 12.46 -15.02 -0.65
CA MET A 19 12.73 -13.65 -0.22
C MET A 19 11.54 -13.08 0.54
N GLN A 20 10.32 -13.29 0.07
CA GLN A 20 9.12 -12.82 0.75
C GLN A 20 8.98 -13.47 2.12
N GLN A 21 9.28 -14.76 2.24
CA GLN A 21 9.25 -15.46 3.52
C GLN A 21 10.24 -14.86 4.51
N GLY A 22 11.45 -14.53 4.04
CA GLY A 22 12.46 -13.90 4.88
C GLY A 22 12.04 -12.53 5.33
N MET A 23 11.48 -11.71 4.43
CA MET A 23 10.99 -10.37 4.78
C MET A 23 9.84 -10.44 5.79
N LEU A 24 8.91 -11.37 5.60
CA LEU A 24 7.80 -11.56 6.53
C LEU A 24 8.32 -11.98 7.91
N PHE A 25 9.26 -12.92 7.94
CA PHE A 25 9.87 -13.38 9.20
C PHE A 25 10.47 -12.23 9.99
N HIS A 26 11.27 -11.37 9.33
CA HIS A 26 11.87 -10.22 9.98
C HIS A 26 10.83 -9.22 10.47
N THR A 27 9.77 -9.00 9.68
CA THR A 27 8.68 -8.11 10.07
C THR A 27 7.97 -8.61 11.32
N LEU A 28 7.74 -9.91 11.42
CA LEU A 28 7.04 -10.50 12.57
C LEU A 28 7.91 -10.51 13.82
N LEU A 29 9.25 -10.61 13.69
CA LEU A 29 10.16 -10.55 14.82
C LEU A 29 10.21 -9.16 15.43
N THR A 30 10.15 -8.11 14.62
CA THR A 30 10.23 -6.72 15.09
C THR A 30 9.16 -5.89 14.41
N PRO A 31 7.87 -6.09 14.76
CA PRO A 31 6.77 -5.46 14.03
C PRO A 31 6.76 -3.94 14.11
N GLN A 32 7.37 -3.35 15.13
CA GLN A 32 7.38 -1.90 15.31
C GLN A 32 8.59 -1.22 14.69
N ALA A 33 9.54 -1.99 14.15
CA ALA A 33 10.76 -1.43 13.57
C ALA A 33 10.54 -0.85 12.17
N GLY A 34 9.40 -1.10 11.53
CA GLY A 34 9.11 -0.62 10.18
C GLY A 34 10.02 -1.22 9.12
N VAL A 35 10.58 -2.40 9.38
CA VAL A 35 11.44 -3.09 8.41
C VAL A 35 10.63 -3.48 7.18
N TYR A 36 11.14 -3.17 5.99
CA TYR A 36 10.50 -3.46 4.71
C TYR A 36 9.18 -2.71 4.48
N VAL A 37 8.98 -1.57 5.15
CA VAL A 37 7.90 -0.64 4.87
C VAL A 37 8.53 0.65 4.34
N PRO A 38 8.94 0.69 3.06
CA PRO A 38 9.59 1.87 2.51
C PRO A 38 8.57 3.00 2.34
N GLN A 39 9.03 4.21 2.57
CA GLN A 39 8.24 5.41 2.34
C GLN A 39 9.00 6.32 1.38
N VAL A 40 8.30 6.80 0.37
CA VAL A 40 8.88 7.73 -0.61
C VAL A 40 8.17 9.06 -0.49
N CYS A 41 8.94 10.12 -0.31
CA CYS A 41 8.42 11.48 -0.26
C CYS A 41 8.89 12.23 -1.50
N LEU A 42 7.96 12.72 -2.30
CA LEU A 42 8.26 13.45 -3.53
C LEU A 42 7.74 14.89 -3.40
N ASN A 43 8.60 15.85 -3.71
CA ASN A 43 8.23 17.25 -3.74
C ASN A 43 7.96 17.65 -5.19
N LEU A 44 6.71 17.99 -5.50
CA LEU A 44 6.30 18.39 -6.85
C LEU A 44 5.97 19.88 -6.85
N GLU A 45 6.60 20.60 -7.77
CA GLU A 45 6.36 22.05 -7.93
C GLU A 45 5.48 22.30 -9.14
N GLY A 46 4.62 23.31 -9.05
CA GLY A 46 3.71 23.70 -10.13
C GLY A 46 2.26 23.39 -9.79
N LYS A 47 1.40 23.50 -10.78
CA LYS A 47 -0.02 23.21 -10.61
C LYS A 47 -0.22 21.70 -10.70
N LEU A 48 -0.70 21.11 -9.62
CA LEU A 48 -1.01 19.68 -9.57
C LEU A 48 -2.51 19.48 -9.72
N ASP A 49 -2.90 18.65 -10.68
CA ASP A 49 -4.27 18.16 -10.78
C ASP A 49 -4.40 16.94 -9.88
N VAL A 50 -4.99 17.15 -8.71
CA VAL A 50 -5.11 16.08 -7.68
C VAL A 50 -5.95 14.91 -8.20
N ASN A 51 -7.02 15.20 -8.93
CA ASN A 51 -7.90 14.15 -9.46
C ASN A 51 -7.16 13.31 -10.50
N ALA A 52 -6.39 13.95 -11.36
CA ALA A 52 -5.59 13.23 -12.36
C ALA A 52 -4.52 12.36 -11.69
N MET A 53 -3.89 12.85 -10.63
CA MET A 53 -2.89 12.10 -9.89
C MET A 53 -3.52 10.86 -9.24
N GLN A 54 -4.67 11.02 -8.62
CA GLN A 54 -5.38 9.91 -7.99
C GLN A 54 -5.77 8.85 -9.02
N THR A 55 -6.29 9.28 -10.16
CA THR A 55 -6.66 8.38 -11.26
C THR A 55 -5.44 7.62 -11.79
N ALA A 56 -4.31 8.32 -11.93
CA ALA A 56 -3.07 7.71 -12.41
C ALA A 56 -2.58 6.61 -11.45
N TRP A 57 -2.65 6.84 -10.14
CA TRP A 57 -2.27 5.83 -9.16
C TRP A 57 -3.20 4.63 -9.16
N GLN A 58 -4.52 4.86 -9.35
CA GLN A 58 -5.47 3.76 -9.50
C GLN A 58 -5.11 2.89 -10.71
N GLU A 59 -4.72 3.51 -11.83
CA GLU A 59 -4.31 2.78 -13.02
C GLU A 59 -3.03 1.98 -12.79
N VAL A 60 -2.07 2.52 -12.05
CA VAL A 60 -0.84 1.81 -11.70
C VAL A 60 -1.17 0.56 -10.89
N ILE A 61 -2.03 0.69 -9.90
CA ILE A 61 -2.44 -0.45 -9.06
C ILE A 61 -3.18 -1.49 -9.90
N ARG A 62 -4.06 -1.06 -10.81
CA ARG A 62 -4.79 -1.97 -11.66
C ARG A 62 -3.87 -2.79 -12.56
N ASN A 63 -2.77 -2.20 -13.00
CA ASN A 63 -1.85 -2.83 -13.93
C ASN A 63 -0.69 -3.59 -13.26
N HIS A 64 -0.61 -3.56 -11.92
CA HIS A 64 0.50 -4.21 -11.21
C HIS A 64 -0.04 -5.10 -10.10
N ALA A 65 0.00 -6.40 -10.34
CA ALA A 65 -0.53 -7.39 -9.40
C ALA A 65 0.14 -7.33 -8.03
N ALA A 66 1.43 -6.99 -7.97
CA ALA A 66 2.16 -6.87 -6.70
C ALA A 66 1.52 -5.87 -5.76
N LEU A 67 0.92 -4.79 -6.31
CA LEU A 67 0.26 -3.77 -5.51
C LEU A 67 -1.15 -4.16 -5.08
N ARG A 68 -1.65 -5.31 -5.56
CA ARG A 68 -2.95 -5.85 -5.20
C ARG A 68 -2.83 -7.15 -4.40
N SER A 69 -1.68 -7.37 -3.77
CA SER A 69 -1.40 -8.61 -3.05
C SER A 69 -1.45 -8.39 -1.56
N ALA A 70 -1.95 -9.38 -0.82
CA ALA A 70 -1.95 -9.41 0.63
C ALA A 70 -1.39 -10.75 1.09
N PHE A 71 -0.76 -10.73 2.27
CA PHE A 71 -0.14 -11.92 2.83
C PHE A 71 -0.96 -12.47 3.99
N TYR A 72 -1.07 -13.80 4.06
CA TYR A 72 -1.78 -14.49 5.12
C TYR A 72 -0.84 -15.50 5.75
N TRP A 73 -0.60 -15.36 7.06
CA TRP A 73 0.35 -16.20 7.79
C TRP A 73 -0.20 -16.73 9.10
N GLU A 74 -1.26 -16.12 9.63
CA GLU A 74 -1.76 -16.48 10.95
C GLU A 74 -2.38 -17.89 10.94
N GLN A 75 -2.02 -18.69 11.95
CA GLN A 75 -2.55 -20.06 12.14
C GLN A 75 -2.33 -20.96 10.93
N ARG A 76 -1.23 -20.73 10.20
CA ARG A 76 -0.92 -21.48 8.99
C ARG A 76 0.53 -21.96 9.02
N ASP A 77 0.72 -23.21 8.61
CA ASP A 77 2.05 -23.80 8.53
C ASP A 77 2.89 -23.13 7.42
N LYS A 78 2.23 -22.80 6.32
CA LYS A 78 2.89 -22.14 5.19
C LYS A 78 2.13 -20.86 4.85
N PRO A 79 2.80 -19.70 4.94
CA PRO A 79 2.17 -18.45 4.52
C PRO A 79 1.91 -18.46 3.01
N PHE A 80 0.90 -17.73 2.59
CA PHE A 80 0.57 -17.59 1.18
C PHE A 80 0.19 -16.14 0.88
N GLN A 81 0.21 -15.79 -0.40
CA GLN A 81 -0.23 -14.47 -0.85
C GLN A 81 -1.45 -14.60 -1.75
N VAL A 82 -2.34 -13.63 -1.63
CA VAL A 82 -3.54 -13.54 -2.44
C VAL A 82 -3.45 -12.28 -3.29
N VAL A 83 -3.65 -12.44 -4.60
CA VAL A 83 -3.75 -11.30 -5.51
C VAL A 83 -5.22 -11.00 -5.73
N PHE A 84 -5.64 -9.79 -5.39
CA PHE A 84 -7.01 -9.35 -5.59
C PHE A 84 -7.19 -8.73 -6.97
N ARG A 85 -8.40 -8.87 -7.54
CA ARG A 85 -8.72 -8.28 -8.86
C ARG A 85 -8.80 -6.77 -8.77
N GLN A 86 -9.39 -6.27 -7.69
CA GLN A 86 -9.58 -4.84 -7.45
C GLN A 86 -9.23 -4.52 -6.01
N VAL A 87 -8.47 -3.45 -5.84
CA VAL A 87 -8.10 -2.93 -4.53
C VAL A 87 -8.38 -1.44 -4.55
N GLU A 88 -9.04 -0.95 -3.50
CA GLU A 88 -9.26 0.46 -3.33
C GLU A 88 -7.96 1.13 -2.92
N PHE A 89 -7.55 2.16 -3.68
CA PHE A 89 -6.33 2.91 -3.36
C PHE A 89 -6.59 3.83 -2.17
N PRO A 90 -5.87 3.64 -1.05
CA PRO A 90 -6.05 4.51 0.11
C PRO A 90 -5.41 5.87 -0.18
N TRP A 91 -6.24 6.82 -0.54
CA TRP A 91 -5.82 8.16 -0.90
C TRP A 91 -6.25 9.15 0.18
N THR A 92 -5.31 9.93 0.69
CA THR A 92 -5.60 10.99 1.64
C THR A 92 -5.09 12.31 1.07
N PHE A 93 -5.96 13.30 0.99
CA PHE A 93 -5.61 14.65 0.55
C PHE A 93 -5.61 15.58 1.76
N LEU A 94 -4.50 16.26 1.98
CA LEU A 94 -4.35 17.23 3.05
C LEU A 94 -3.96 18.57 2.43
N ASP A 95 -4.73 19.61 2.75
CA ASP A 95 -4.46 20.96 2.28
C ASP A 95 -3.76 21.74 3.39
N TRP A 96 -2.47 21.98 3.21
CA TRP A 96 -1.64 22.68 4.19
C TRP A 96 -1.23 24.07 3.73
N ARG A 97 -1.95 24.65 2.78
CA ARG A 97 -1.59 25.96 2.22
C ARG A 97 -1.58 27.06 3.28
N GLU A 98 -2.39 26.94 4.33
CA GLU A 98 -2.45 27.94 5.40
C GLU A 98 -1.42 27.69 6.51
N LEU A 99 -0.71 26.59 6.46
CA LEU A 99 0.33 26.29 7.43
C LEU A 99 1.65 26.94 7.04
N SER A 100 2.45 27.35 8.03
CA SER A 100 3.81 27.83 7.79
C SER A 100 4.67 26.66 7.29
N TYR A 101 5.80 27.01 6.65
CA TYR A 101 6.75 26.01 6.18
C TYR A 101 7.21 25.09 7.32
N LYS A 102 7.49 25.69 8.48
CA LYS A 102 7.93 24.94 9.66
C LYS A 102 6.86 23.93 10.11
N GLU A 103 5.60 24.35 10.14
CA GLU A 103 4.50 23.46 10.52
C GLU A 103 4.30 22.34 9.52
N GLN A 104 4.45 22.63 8.23
CA GLN A 104 4.35 21.62 7.18
C GLN A 104 5.43 20.56 7.35
N GLN A 105 6.68 20.98 7.62
CA GLN A 105 7.78 20.04 7.82
C GLN A 105 7.57 19.16 9.05
N ALA A 106 7.06 19.75 10.12
CA ALA A 106 6.76 19.00 11.34
C ALA A 106 5.71 17.91 11.09
N ARG A 107 4.69 18.22 10.29
CA ARG A 107 3.64 17.24 9.97
C ARG A 107 4.13 16.12 9.05
N LEU A 108 5.08 16.42 8.17
CA LEU A 108 5.66 15.40 7.30
C LEU A 108 6.42 14.34 8.09
N GLU A 109 6.92 14.69 9.27
CA GLU A 109 7.70 13.78 10.10
C GLU A 109 6.84 12.93 11.03
N GLU A 110 5.54 13.19 11.10
CA GLU A 110 4.62 12.38 11.88
C GLU A 110 4.43 10.97 11.21
#